data_54fb2f196dbb9f63c52a2b4d1d9ce30f
#
_entry.id   54fb2f196dbb9f63c52a2b4d1d9ce30f
#
_cell.length_a   1.000
_cell.length_b   1.000
_cell.length_c   1.000
_cell.angle_alpha   90.00
_cell.angle_beta   90.00
_cell.angle_gamma   90.00
#
_symmetry.space_group_name_H-M   'P 1'
#
loop_
_entity.id
_entity.type
_entity.pdbx_description
1 polymer ?
#
loop_
_entity_poly.entity_id
_entity_poly.type
_entity_poly.pdbx_seq_one_letter_code
_entity_poly.pdbx_strand_id
1 'polypeptide(L)'
;MKWNLSARCLILSLAILIVLLLHSDVCLAQDVKPETPSAETLEKRKQALAHAQQGQALLKQKDWKSAITEFEKSIELQPENSMLHYLLSVAFLEDSQASRSWIEIRKAVLLDAENKRASQDFLKFWSFFDRKGILNVGTPEVEVLKLLGKPDSQREKKDETQLVYGFMWLNFRNASLYAVIDTRKLSAKDMVAEKSMKFHLGDPWREGYRMMNSTNALTEYVIPPETVQNYQQLFSTQRLFKLGEQLSARDFMNRMKSLVEKSYQLEEWNVIEDGEDDILYEWRVAKGDKTPAQHEISRVVRGSRDMHRLAYVIRKQPLKSVDREQWINRLKSAKLILAHPETANLTAAQKQELADQLKQKSREIIEKQLQYILDGDVAAMKPYFTERVRKFITKASLKQATEQAESAKPDELVHDIEILEIDGSLQAKIKMKNGRTLTTLLPVNGRWEADTIWFE
;
A
#
# COMPACT_ATOMS: atom_id res chain seq x y z
N MET A 1 21.66 -28.16 -4.30
CA MET A 1 22.10 -26.91 -3.65
C MET A 1 21.07 -26.54 -2.59
N LYS A 2 21.41 -26.70 -1.31
CA LYS A 2 20.50 -26.36 -0.19
C LYS A 2 20.62 -24.86 0.07
N TRP A 3 19.62 -24.10 -0.29
CA TRP A 3 19.56 -22.67 -0.01
C TRP A 3 19.08 -22.46 1.42
N ASN A 4 19.89 -21.80 2.21
CA ASN A 4 19.57 -21.38 3.57
C ASN A 4 18.43 -20.36 3.52
N LEU A 5 17.27 -20.72 4.07
CA LEU A 5 16.28 -19.73 4.54
C LEU A 5 16.95 -18.93 5.65
N SER A 6 17.49 -17.78 5.30
CA SER A 6 18.13 -16.90 6.26
C SER A 6 17.07 -16.34 7.22
N ALA A 7 17.49 -16.03 8.43
CA ALA A 7 16.73 -15.45 9.55
C ALA A 7 15.74 -14.30 9.19
N ARG A 8 15.79 -13.77 7.99
CA ARG A 8 14.87 -12.76 7.43
C ARG A 8 13.43 -13.21 7.33
N CYS A 9 13.19 -14.44 6.86
CA CYS A 9 11.82 -14.95 6.78
C CYS A 9 11.17 -15.05 8.15
N LEU A 10 11.95 -15.26 9.22
CA LEU A 10 11.41 -15.40 10.57
C LEU A 10 11.00 -14.06 11.20
N ILE A 11 11.77 -12.99 11.04
CA ILE A 11 11.40 -11.67 11.60
C ILE A 11 10.24 -11.06 10.80
N LEU A 12 10.23 -11.20 9.48
CA LEU A 12 9.09 -10.79 8.64
C LEU A 12 7.85 -11.67 8.87
N SER A 13 8.02 -12.99 8.96
CA SER A 13 6.92 -13.93 9.21
C SER A 13 6.30 -13.74 10.59
N LEU A 14 7.10 -13.34 11.57
CA LEU A 14 6.64 -13.13 12.94
C LEU A 14 5.81 -11.84 13.10
N ALA A 15 6.16 -10.75 12.42
CA ALA A 15 5.34 -9.54 12.38
C ALA A 15 4.00 -9.76 11.65
N ILE A 16 4.00 -10.61 10.61
CA ILE A 16 2.81 -10.98 9.84
C ILE A 16 1.85 -11.87 10.66
N LEU A 17 2.37 -12.76 11.50
CA LEU A 17 1.53 -13.70 12.25
C LEU A 17 0.66 -13.01 13.34
N ILE A 18 1.10 -11.88 13.86
CA ILE A 18 0.33 -11.11 14.87
C ILE A 18 -0.90 -10.43 14.25
N VAL A 19 -0.85 -10.09 12.96
CA VAL A 19 -1.92 -9.32 12.28
C VAL A 19 -3.03 -10.22 11.72
N LEU A 20 -2.77 -11.50 11.49
CA LEU A 20 -3.75 -12.42 10.86
C LEU A 20 -4.91 -12.86 11.77
N LEU A 21 -4.91 -12.51 13.05
CA LEU A 21 -5.91 -13.00 14.01
C LEU A 21 -7.10 -12.07 14.30
N LEU A 22 -7.15 -10.86 13.75
CA LEU A 22 -8.17 -9.86 14.13
C LEU A 22 -8.73 -9.07 12.94
N HIS A 23 -9.52 -9.63 12.04
CA HIS A 23 -10.39 -8.80 11.18
C HIS A 23 -11.65 -9.53 10.73
N SER A 24 -12.76 -9.19 11.35
CA SER A 24 -14.10 -9.20 10.77
C SER A 24 -14.70 -7.81 11.05
N ASP A 25 -15.10 -7.06 9.99
CA ASP A 25 -16.39 -6.42 9.91
C ASP A 25 -16.51 -5.31 8.84
N VAL A 26 -17.51 -5.50 8.04
CA VAL A 26 -18.52 -4.62 7.38
C VAL A 26 -18.08 -3.28 6.75
N CYS A 27 -18.29 -3.18 5.45
CA CYS A 27 -18.34 -1.93 4.70
C CYS A 27 -19.68 -1.77 3.97
N LEU A 28 -20.35 -0.64 4.20
CA LEU A 28 -21.62 -0.23 3.54
C LEU A 28 -21.30 0.42 2.19
N ALA A 29 -22.00 0.00 1.17
CA ALA A 29 -21.92 0.53 -0.20
C ALA A 29 -22.78 1.78 -0.37
N GLN A 30 -22.30 2.74 -1.19
CA GLN A 30 -23.09 3.91 -1.62
C GLN A 30 -23.61 3.69 -3.05
N ASP A 31 -24.90 4.02 -3.23
CA ASP A 31 -25.67 3.86 -4.45
C ASP A 31 -25.26 4.86 -5.55
N VAL A 32 -24.85 4.33 -6.70
CA VAL A 32 -24.83 5.04 -7.98
C VAL A 32 -26.08 4.58 -8.73
N LYS A 33 -26.96 5.52 -9.16
CA LYS A 33 -28.10 5.18 -10.01
C LYS A 33 -27.59 4.59 -11.31
N PRO A 34 -27.90 3.33 -11.63
CA PRO A 34 -27.48 2.73 -12.88
C PRO A 34 -28.33 3.24 -14.05
N GLU A 35 -27.71 3.57 -15.16
CA GLU A 35 -28.41 3.68 -16.44
C GLU A 35 -29.11 2.34 -16.73
N THR A 36 -30.34 2.39 -17.18
CA THR A 36 -31.11 1.19 -17.50
C THR A 36 -30.44 0.47 -18.66
N PRO A 37 -29.95 -0.76 -18.49
CA PRO A 37 -29.26 -1.48 -19.56
C PRO A 37 -30.18 -1.68 -20.79
N SER A 38 -29.59 -1.62 -21.97
CA SER A 38 -30.37 -1.94 -23.21
C SER A 38 -30.89 -3.38 -23.18
N ALA A 39 -31.97 -3.64 -23.93
CA ALA A 39 -32.54 -4.97 -24.05
C ALA A 39 -31.49 -6.01 -24.53
N GLU A 40 -30.61 -5.61 -25.43
CA GLU A 40 -29.49 -6.44 -25.91
C GLU A 40 -28.50 -6.76 -24.78
N THR A 41 -28.16 -5.77 -23.95
CA THR A 41 -27.28 -5.96 -22.79
C THR A 41 -27.88 -6.91 -21.76
N LEU A 42 -29.19 -6.81 -21.54
CA LEU A 42 -29.92 -7.72 -20.65
C LEU A 42 -29.93 -9.16 -21.18
N GLU A 43 -30.14 -9.35 -22.49
CA GLU A 43 -30.13 -10.66 -23.10
C GLU A 43 -28.72 -11.30 -23.03
N LYS A 44 -27.65 -10.55 -23.34
CA LYS A 44 -26.26 -11.02 -23.17
C LYS A 44 -25.98 -11.43 -21.72
N ARG A 45 -26.48 -10.68 -20.76
CA ARG A 45 -26.35 -11.05 -19.34
C ARG A 45 -27.08 -12.34 -18.98
N LYS A 46 -28.27 -12.55 -19.49
CA LYS A 46 -29.02 -13.81 -19.28
C LYS A 46 -28.28 -15.01 -19.85
N GLN A 47 -27.79 -14.88 -21.08
CA GLN A 47 -27.02 -15.95 -21.75
C GLN A 47 -25.71 -16.23 -20.99
N ALA A 48 -24.97 -15.19 -20.57
CA ALA A 48 -23.79 -15.37 -19.76
C ALA A 48 -24.10 -16.08 -18.45
N LEU A 49 -25.18 -15.71 -17.76
CA LEU A 49 -25.60 -16.35 -16.51
C LEU A 49 -25.95 -17.84 -16.74
N ALA A 50 -26.65 -18.18 -17.85
CA ALA A 50 -26.98 -19.58 -18.18
C ALA A 50 -25.70 -20.41 -18.36
N HIS A 51 -24.73 -19.92 -19.15
CA HIS A 51 -23.42 -20.58 -19.30
C HIS A 51 -22.67 -20.70 -17.99
N ALA A 52 -22.66 -19.64 -17.14
CA ALA A 52 -22.03 -19.70 -15.82
C ALA A 52 -22.67 -20.76 -14.90
N GLN A 53 -23.99 -20.86 -14.88
CA GLN A 53 -24.71 -21.87 -14.11
C GLN A 53 -24.42 -23.29 -14.59
N GLN A 54 -24.40 -23.49 -15.91
CA GLN A 54 -24.01 -24.76 -16.52
C GLN A 54 -22.57 -25.14 -16.17
N GLY A 55 -21.63 -24.20 -16.30
CA GLY A 55 -20.24 -24.40 -15.91
C GLY A 55 -20.10 -24.78 -14.43
N GLN A 56 -20.83 -24.14 -13.52
CA GLN A 56 -20.85 -24.50 -12.10
C GLN A 56 -21.43 -25.90 -11.84
N ALA A 57 -22.45 -26.30 -12.57
CA ALA A 57 -23.01 -27.66 -12.47
C ALA A 57 -21.96 -28.71 -12.89
N LEU A 58 -21.26 -28.44 -14.01
CA LEU A 58 -20.21 -29.33 -14.54
C LEU A 58 -19.01 -29.40 -13.57
N LEU A 59 -18.62 -28.29 -12.94
CA LEU A 59 -17.60 -28.30 -11.86
C LEU A 59 -17.99 -29.26 -10.72
N LYS A 60 -19.24 -29.25 -10.27
CA LYS A 60 -19.72 -30.16 -9.22
C LYS A 60 -19.68 -31.63 -9.67
N GLN A 61 -19.87 -31.88 -10.97
CA GLN A 61 -19.76 -33.21 -11.58
C GLN A 61 -18.32 -33.64 -11.88
N LYS A 62 -17.34 -32.75 -11.62
CA LYS A 62 -15.91 -32.92 -11.93
C LYS A 62 -15.62 -33.03 -13.44
N ASP A 63 -16.51 -32.54 -14.27
CA ASP A 63 -16.27 -32.39 -15.72
C ASP A 63 -15.60 -31.01 -15.97
N TRP A 64 -14.30 -30.99 -15.67
CA TRP A 64 -13.52 -29.75 -15.71
C TRP A 64 -13.44 -29.15 -17.09
N LYS A 65 -13.29 -29.98 -18.13
CA LYS A 65 -13.13 -29.52 -19.50
C LYS A 65 -14.40 -28.87 -20.04
N SER A 66 -15.56 -29.50 -19.80
CA SER A 66 -16.84 -28.91 -20.20
C SER A 66 -17.16 -27.65 -19.40
N ALA A 67 -16.80 -27.62 -18.09
CA ALA A 67 -16.94 -26.44 -17.25
C ALA A 67 -16.12 -25.26 -17.79
N ILE A 68 -14.86 -25.49 -18.18
CA ILE A 68 -13.98 -24.48 -18.79
C ILE A 68 -14.65 -23.90 -20.03
N THR A 69 -15.15 -24.74 -20.94
CA THR A 69 -15.83 -24.30 -22.17
C THR A 69 -17.03 -23.41 -21.87
N GLU A 70 -17.84 -23.76 -20.88
CA GLU A 70 -19.02 -22.96 -20.53
C GLU A 70 -18.64 -21.63 -19.85
N PHE A 71 -17.61 -21.61 -19.02
CA PHE A 71 -17.12 -20.34 -18.45
C PHE A 71 -16.47 -19.45 -19.52
N GLU A 72 -15.74 -19.99 -20.49
CA GLU A 72 -15.18 -19.23 -21.61
C GLU A 72 -16.32 -18.56 -22.44
N LYS A 73 -17.38 -19.26 -22.78
CA LYS A 73 -18.57 -18.68 -23.43
C LYS A 73 -19.23 -17.58 -22.59
N SER A 74 -19.32 -17.79 -21.28
CA SER A 74 -19.86 -16.79 -20.36
C SER A 74 -19.02 -15.52 -20.35
N ILE A 75 -17.68 -15.64 -20.35
CA ILE A 75 -16.72 -14.53 -20.38
C ILE A 75 -16.76 -13.79 -21.71
N GLU A 76 -16.94 -14.48 -22.85
CA GLU A 76 -17.13 -13.83 -24.16
C GLU A 76 -18.32 -12.85 -24.15
N LEU A 77 -19.38 -13.18 -23.41
CA LEU A 77 -20.55 -12.32 -23.25
C LEU A 77 -20.37 -11.24 -22.16
N GLN A 78 -19.55 -11.49 -21.13
CA GLN A 78 -19.27 -10.58 -20.01
C GLN A 78 -17.79 -10.58 -19.61
N PRO A 79 -16.90 -10.00 -20.42
CA PRO A 79 -15.44 -10.08 -20.20
C PRO A 79 -14.96 -9.32 -18.96
N GLU A 80 -15.75 -8.40 -18.42
CA GLU A 80 -15.39 -7.62 -17.22
C GLU A 80 -15.99 -8.19 -15.92
N ASN A 81 -16.48 -9.42 -15.94
CA ASN A 81 -17.06 -10.05 -14.77
C ASN A 81 -16.00 -10.82 -13.97
N SER A 82 -15.53 -10.22 -12.87
CA SER A 82 -14.53 -10.80 -11.96
C SER A 82 -14.87 -12.23 -11.53
N MET A 83 -16.16 -12.49 -11.21
CA MET A 83 -16.58 -13.81 -10.74
C MET A 83 -16.42 -14.90 -11.80
N LEU A 84 -16.66 -14.58 -13.08
CA LEU A 84 -16.49 -15.53 -14.18
C LEU A 84 -15.02 -15.92 -14.36
N HIS A 85 -14.12 -14.94 -14.35
CA HIS A 85 -12.67 -15.19 -14.37
C HIS A 85 -12.22 -16.02 -13.16
N TYR A 86 -12.76 -15.74 -11.98
CA TYR A 86 -12.49 -16.55 -10.78
C TYR A 86 -12.95 -18.01 -10.98
N LEU A 87 -14.18 -18.24 -11.44
CA LEU A 87 -14.70 -19.60 -11.67
C LEU A 87 -13.91 -20.35 -12.74
N LEU A 88 -13.52 -19.67 -13.82
CA LEU A 88 -12.65 -20.23 -14.85
C LEU A 88 -11.26 -20.59 -14.27
N SER A 89 -10.70 -19.74 -13.40
CA SER A 89 -9.43 -20.06 -12.73
C SER A 89 -9.52 -21.32 -11.88
N VAL A 90 -10.62 -21.51 -11.15
CA VAL A 90 -10.88 -22.73 -10.37
C VAL A 90 -10.97 -23.95 -11.30
N ALA A 91 -11.71 -23.86 -12.40
CA ALA A 91 -11.84 -24.95 -13.37
C ALA A 91 -10.49 -25.35 -13.96
N PHE A 92 -9.65 -24.38 -14.34
CA PHE A 92 -8.28 -24.65 -14.80
C PHE A 92 -7.40 -25.30 -13.74
N LEU A 93 -7.51 -24.88 -12.48
CA LEU A 93 -6.72 -25.45 -11.39
C LEU A 93 -7.10 -26.91 -11.16
N GLU A 94 -8.39 -27.23 -11.16
CA GLU A 94 -8.90 -28.60 -11.02
C GLU A 94 -8.53 -29.50 -12.21
N ASP A 95 -8.45 -28.94 -13.44
CA ASP A 95 -7.94 -29.64 -14.63
C ASP A 95 -6.41 -29.64 -14.73
N SER A 96 -5.72 -29.34 -13.63
CA SER A 96 -4.23 -29.30 -13.53
C SER A 96 -3.55 -28.29 -14.49
N GLN A 97 -4.26 -27.28 -14.96
CA GLN A 97 -3.76 -26.21 -15.83
C GLN A 97 -3.34 -24.97 -15.02
N ALA A 98 -2.41 -25.12 -14.07
CA ALA A 98 -2.04 -24.09 -13.09
C ALA A 98 -1.62 -22.75 -13.73
N SER A 99 -0.94 -22.77 -14.88
CA SER A 99 -0.55 -21.54 -15.59
C SER A 99 -1.73 -20.75 -16.13
N ARG A 100 -2.75 -21.42 -16.66
CA ARG A 100 -3.99 -20.78 -17.13
C ARG A 100 -4.82 -20.27 -15.95
N SER A 101 -4.89 -21.06 -14.88
CA SER A 101 -5.51 -20.65 -13.62
C SER A 101 -4.87 -19.37 -13.07
N TRP A 102 -3.53 -19.28 -13.08
CA TRP A 102 -2.81 -18.09 -12.65
C TRP A 102 -3.16 -16.84 -13.48
N ILE A 103 -3.34 -16.97 -14.79
CA ILE A 103 -3.74 -15.86 -15.65
C ILE A 103 -5.16 -15.38 -15.30
N GLU A 104 -6.09 -16.30 -15.15
CA GLU A 104 -7.49 -15.94 -14.89
C GLU A 104 -7.74 -15.41 -13.48
N ILE A 105 -7.04 -15.93 -12.46
CA ILE A 105 -7.16 -15.38 -11.10
C ILE A 105 -6.63 -13.94 -11.03
N ARG A 106 -5.57 -13.59 -11.79
CA ARG A 106 -5.08 -12.23 -11.89
C ARG A 106 -6.10 -11.29 -12.52
N LYS A 107 -6.76 -11.72 -13.61
CA LYS A 107 -7.85 -10.93 -14.23
C LYS A 107 -9.01 -10.72 -13.25
N ALA A 108 -9.39 -11.75 -12.52
CA ALA A 108 -10.44 -11.64 -11.51
C ALA A 108 -10.15 -10.56 -10.47
N VAL A 109 -8.92 -10.52 -9.92
CA VAL A 109 -8.56 -9.53 -8.90
C VAL A 109 -8.27 -8.14 -9.47
N LEU A 110 -7.92 -8.02 -10.76
CA LEU A 110 -7.81 -6.73 -11.44
C LEU A 110 -9.18 -6.07 -11.64
N LEU A 111 -10.17 -6.89 -12.01
CA LEU A 111 -11.55 -6.43 -12.23
C LEU A 111 -12.27 -6.09 -10.92
N ASP A 112 -12.00 -6.85 -9.87
CA ASP A 112 -12.57 -6.64 -8.53
C ASP A 112 -11.63 -7.13 -7.43
N ALA A 113 -10.84 -6.21 -6.89
CA ALA A 113 -9.92 -6.51 -5.78
C ALA A 113 -10.65 -6.85 -4.46
N GLU A 114 -11.93 -6.44 -4.31
CA GLU A 114 -12.75 -6.74 -3.13
C GLU A 114 -13.41 -8.13 -3.22
N ASN A 115 -13.29 -8.82 -4.33
CA ASN A 115 -13.70 -10.24 -4.43
C ASN A 115 -12.85 -11.10 -3.49
N LYS A 116 -13.38 -11.34 -2.29
CA LYS A 116 -12.67 -12.04 -1.21
C LYS A 116 -12.11 -13.40 -1.64
N ARG A 117 -12.89 -14.19 -2.41
CA ARG A 117 -12.46 -15.52 -2.86
C ARG A 117 -11.31 -15.44 -3.85
N ALA A 118 -11.48 -14.60 -4.89
CA ALA A 118 -10.43 -14.40 -5.88
C ALA A 118 -9.14 -13.88 -5.22
N SER A 119 -9.24 -12.89 -4.33
CA SER A 119 -8.10 -12.32 -3.62
C SER A 119 -7.39 -13.33 -2.71
N GLN A 120 -8.14 -14.20 -2.00
CA GLN A 120 -7.54 -15.24 -1.17
C GLN A 120 -6.79 -16.30 -2.01
N ASP A 121 -7.38 -16.75 -3.11
CA ASP A 121 -6.74 -17.74 -3.97
C ASP A 121 -5.56 -17.14 -4.75
N PHE A 122 -5.65 -15.89 -5.18
CA PHE A 122 -4.51 -15.16 -5.71
C PHE A 122 -3.34 -15.12 -4.72
N LEU A 123 -3.61 -14.82 -3.45
CA LEU A 123 -2.57 -14.80 -2.41
C LEU A 123 -1.96 -16.18 -2.14
N LYS A 124 -2.70 -17.28 -2.34
CA LYS A 124 -2.13 -18.64 -2.27
C LYS A 124 -1.10 -18.87 -3.38
N PHE A 125 -1.41 -18.47 -4.62
CA PHE A 125 -0.45 -18.48 -5.72
C PHE A 125 0.75 -17.58 -5.40
N TRP A 126 0.50 -16.37 -4.93
CA TRP A 126 1.55 -15.42 -4.56
C TRP A 126 2.50 -15.99 -3.50
N SER A 127 1.94 -16.56 -2.42
CA SER A 127 2.72 -17.23 -1.38
C SER A 127 3.53 -18.43 -1.88
N PHE A 128 3.04 -19.13 -2.91
CA PHE A 128 3.82 -20.19 -3.56
C PHE A 128 5.06 -19.61 -4.26
N PHE A 129 4.92 -18.53 -5.02
CA PHE A 129 6.04 -17.86 -5.68
C PHE A 129 7.03 -17.27 -4.68
N ASP A 130 6.53 -16.66 -3.61
CA ASP A 130 7.38 -16.13 -2.53
C ASP A 130 8.24 -17.23 -1.88
N ARG A 131 7.62 -18.37 -1.55
CA ARG A 131 8.37 -19.54 -1.04
C ARG A 131 9.42 -20.10 -2.01
N LYS A 132 9.27 -19.86 -3.32
CA LYS A 132 10.28 -20.20 -4.33
C LYS A 132 11.45 -19.21 -4.37
N GLY A 133 11.37 -18.14 -3.59
CA GLY A 133 12.42 -17.12 -3.51
C GLY A 133 12.45 -16.15 -4.69
N ILE A 134 11.45 -16.15 -5.55
CA ILE A 134 11.37 -15.31 -6.76
C ILE A 134 11.09 -13.85 -6.41
N LEU A 135 10.46 -13.63 -5.28
CA LEU A 135 10.09 -12.30 -4.79
C LEU A 135 11.15 -11.73 -3.84
N ASN A 136 12.32 -12.36 -3.78
CA ASN A 136 13.43 -11.84 -2.99
C ASN A 136 14.08 -10.64 -3.67
N VAL A 137 14.56 -9.71 -2.85
CA VAL A 137 15.37 -8.60 -3.33
C VAL A 137 16.59 -9.09 -4.09
N GLY A 138 16.89 -8.43 -5.19
CA GLY A 138 17.98 -8.79 -6.07
C GLY A 138 17.65 -9.88 -7.09
N THR A 139 16.43 -10.45 -7.07
CA THR A 139 16.00 -11.39 -8.11
C THR A 139 15.98 -10.67 -9.47
N PRO A 140 16.66 -11.23 -10.48
CA PRO A 140 16.64 -10.66 -11.82
C PRO A 140 15.23 -10.63 -12.42
N GLU A 141 14.88 -9.55 -13.12
CA GLU A 141 13.59 -9.39 -13.78
C GLU A 141 13.25 -10.58 -14.70
N VAL A 142 14.26 -11.08 -15.44
CA VAL A 142 14.10 -12.22 -16.33
C VAL A 142 13.67 -13.51 -15.60
N GLU A 143 14.11 -13.73 -14.37
CA GLU A 143 13.69 -14.88 -13.56
C GLU A 143 12.26 -14.73 -13.09
N VAL A 144 11.87 -13.52 -12.72
CA VAL A 144 10.47 -13.19 -12.34
C VAL A 144 9.55 -13.43 -13.54
N LEU A 145 9.88 -12.89 -14.71
CA LEU A 145 9.10 -13.08 -15.94
C LEU A 145 9.00 -14.56 -16.36
N LYS A 146 10.07 -15.33 -16.18
CA LYS A 146 10.07 -16.78 -16.47
C LYS A 146 9.07 -17.55 -15.63
N LEU A 147 8.86 -17.16 -14.38
CA LEU A 147 8.03 -17.90 -13.43
C LEU A 147 6.61 -17.33 -13.27
N LEU A 148 6.46 -16.02 -13.27
CA LEU A 148 5.13 -15.38 -13.18
C LEU A 148 4.47 -15.24 -14.55
N GLY A 149 5.23 -15.39 -15.62
CA GLY A 149 4.78 -15.16 -16.99
C GLY A 149 4.67 -13.68 -17.34
N LYS A 150 3.99 -13.37 -18.44
CA LYS A 150 3.75 -11.99 -18.88
C LYS A 150 2.95 -11.21 -17.81
N PRO A 151 3.39 -10.00 -17.43
CA PRO A 151 2.64 -9.16 -16.50
C PRO A 151 1.34 -8.64 -17.14
N ASP A 152 0.40 -8.20 -16.31
CA ASP A 152 -0.86 -7.58 -16.74
C ASP A 152 -0.61 -6.19 -17.32
N SER A 153 0.37 -5.47 -16.77
CA SER A 153 0.91 -4.24 -17.35
C SER A 153 2.38 -4.05 -16.95
N GLN A 154 3.10 -3.25 -17.75
CA GLN A 154 4.50 -2.92 -17.54
C GLN A 154 4.71 -1.43 -17.76
N ARG A 155 5.53 -0.80 -16.92
CA ARG A 155 5.97 0.58 -17.05
C ARG A 155 7.47 0.65 -16.93
N GLU A 156 8.11 1.39 -17.82
CA GLU A 156 9.56 1.61 -17.83
C GLU A 156 9.87 3.08 -17.66
N LYS A 157 10.85 3.38 -16.83
CA LYS A 157 11.36 4.74 -16.64
C LYS A 157 12.84 4.70 -16.33
N LYS A 158 13.67 5.07 -17.31
CA LYS A 158 15.15 5.02 -17.23
C LYS A 158 15.63 3.60 -16.86
N ASP A 159 16.21 3.47 -15.66
CA ASP A 159 16.76 2.24 -15.07
C ASP A 159 15.77 1.50 -14.17
N GLU A 160 14.53 1.93 -14.15
CA GLU A 160 13.46 1.32 -13.35
C GLU A 160 12.40 0.70 -14.24
N THR A 161 11.99 -0.53 -13.89
CA THR A 161 10.86 -1.25 -14.50
C THR A 161 9.86 -1.57 -13.41
N GLN A 162 8.57 -1.38 -13.69
CA GLN A 162 7.47 -1.84 -12.84
C GLN A 162 6.65 -2.88 -13.60
N LEU A 163 6.54 -4.08 -13.03
CA LEU A 163 5.66 -5.14 -13.51
C LEU A 163 4.44 -5.24 -12.59
N VAL A 164 3.26 -5.36 -13.17
CA VAL A 164 1.98 -5.50 -12.45
C VAL A 164 1.43 -6.90 -12.65
N TYR A 165 1.08 -7.55 -11.55
CA TYR A 165 0.43 -8.87 -11.51
C TYR A 165 -0.77 -8.80 -10.56
N GLY A 166 -1.98 -8.66 -11.12
CA GLY A 166 -3.16 -8.39 -10.31
C GLY A 166 -3.00 -7.08 -9.53
N PHE A 167 -3.16 -7.14 -8.22
CA PHE A 167 -2.94 -5.98 -7.33
C PHE A 167 -1.50 -5.88 -6.78
N MET A 168 -0.57 -6.72 -7.25
CA MET A 168 0.83 -6.68 -6.82
C MET A 168 1.69 -5.94 -7.83
N TRP A 169 2.48 -4.98 -7.36
CA TRP A 169 3.48 -4.28 -8.15
C TRP A 169 4.88 -4.76 -7.76
N LEU A 170 5.65 -5.12 -8.76
CA LEU A 170 7.06 -5.48 -8.62
C LEU A 170 7.91 -4.41 -9.28
N ASN A 171 8.74 -3.74 -8.50
CA ASN A 171 9.61 -2.69 -9.01
C ASN A 171 11.06 -3.20 -9.09
N PHE A 172 11.66 -3.00 -10.24
CA PHE A 172 13.04 -3.38 -10.55
C PHE A 172 13.86 -2.11 -10.76
N ARG A 173 15.11 -2.15 -10.34
CA ARG A 173 16.13 -1.15 -10.65
C ARG A 173 17.34 -1.87 -11.19
N ASN A 174 17.86 -1.41 -12.36
CA ASN A 174 18.91 -2.12 -13.08
C ASN A 174 18.59 -3.63 -13.24
N ALA A 175 17.37 -3.93 -13.68
CA ALA A 175 16.83 -5.28 -13.86
C ALA A 175 16.85 -6.17 -12.59
N SER A 176 16.98 -5.61 -11.39
CA SER A 176 16.95 -6.34 -10.11
C SER A 176 15.77 -5.89 -9.26
N LEU A 177 15.00 -6.85 -8.72
CA LEU A 177 13.85 -6.59 -7.86
C LEU A 177 14.29 -5.84 -6.60
N TYR A 178 13.67 -4.68 -6.33
CA TYR A 178 13.92 -3.93 -5.10
C TYR A 178 12.67 -3.60 -4.31
N ALA A 179 11.46 -3.72 -4.90
CA ALA A 179 10.23 -3.46 -4.17
C ALA A 179 9.09 -4.38 -4.59
N VAL A 180 8.29 -4.81 -3.61
CA VAL A 180 7.05 -5.58 -3.77
C VAL A 180 5.94 -4.84 -3.04
N ILE A 181 4.89 -4.44 -3.76
CA ILE A 181 3.83 -3.57 -3.26
C ILE A 181 2.47 -4.21 -3.52
N ASP A 182 1.72 -4.45 -2.44
CA ASP A 182 0.30 -4.82 -2.51
C ASP A 182 -0.55 -3.53 -2.53
N THR A 183 -1.26 -3.29 -3.62
CA THR A 183 -2.00 -2.04 -3.82
C THR A 183 -3.43 -2.05 -3.28
N ARG A 184 -3.92 -3.17 -2.76
CA ARG A 184 -5.31 -3.36 -2.29
C ARG A 184 -5.64 -2.48 -1.14
N LYS A 185 -5.52 -1.62 -0.67
CA LYS A 185 -5.88 -0.76 0.48
C LYS A 185 -4.91 0.41 0.64
N LEU A 186 -4.27 0.77 -0.45
CA LEU A 186 -3.67 2.08 -0.55
C LEU A 186 -4.80 3.09 -0.81
N SER A 187 -5.86 3.05 0.00
CA SER A 187 -6.87 4.12 -0.08
C SER A 187 -6.19 5.42 0.34
N ALA A 188 -6.61 6.51 -0.25
CA ALA A 188 -6.17 7.83 0.18
C ALA A 188 -6.34 8.02 1.70
N LYS A 189 -7.36 7.42 2.31
CA LYS A 189 -7.57 7.37 3.77
C LYS A 189 -6.39 6.71 4.51
N ASP A 190 -5.86 5.59 4.00
CA ASP A 190 -4.79 4.85 4.69
C ASP A 190 -3.42 5.52 4.51
N MET A 191 -3.24 6.35 3.48
CA MET A 191 -1.98 7.06 3.23
C MET A 191 -1.86 8.41 3.93
N VAL A 192 -2.97 9.02 4.30
CA VAL A 192 -3.02 10.42 4.75
C VAL A 192 -2.96 10.58 6.26
N ALA A 193 -3.47 9.61 7.03
CA ALA A 193 -3.64 9.76 8.47
C ALA A 193 -2.35 9.94 9.26
N GLU A 194 -1.31 9.20 8.92
CA GLU A 194 0.01 9.32 9.54
C GLU A 194 1.09 9.25 8.49
N LYS A 195 2.09 10.13 8.58
CA LYS A 195 3.31 10.01 7.78
C LYS A 195 4.30 9.12 8.53
N SER A 196 5.25 8.54 7.78
CA SER A 196 6.35 7.79 8.37
C SER A 196 7.17 8.68 9.32
N MET A 197 7.93 8.05 10.22
CA MET A 197 8.92 8.76 11.03
C MET A 197 9.87 9.54 10.12
N LYS A 198 10.01 10.85 10.34
CA LYS A 198 11.04 11.67 9.69
C LYS A 198 12.36 11.49 10.42
N PHE A 199 13.36 11.06 9.71
CA PHE A 199 14.73 10.90 10.21
C PHE A 199 15.71 11.29 9.11
N HIS A 200 16.96 11.54 9.50
CA HIS A 200 18.05 11.79 8.57
C HIS A 200 19.08 10.68 8.70
N LEU A 201 19.22 9.90 7.64
CA LEU A 201 20.17 8.79 7.61
C LEU A 201 21.55 9.24 7.04
N GLY A 202 21.52 10.10 6.03
CA GLY A 202 22.72 10.65 5.38
C GLY A 202 23.46 9.63 4.50
N ASP A 203 24.54 10.11 3.88
CA ASP A 203 25.48 9.24 3.15
C ASP A 203 26.29 8.39 4.12
N PRO A 204 26.71 7.17 3.73
CA PRO A 204 26.55 6.55 2.41
C PRO A 204 25.33 5.60 2.28
N TRP A 205 24.34 5.69 3.16
CA TRP A 205 23.20 4.79 3.16
C TRP A 205 22.35 4.89 1.88
N ARG A 206 21.92 3.72 1.37
CA ARG A 206 21.04 3.62 0.20
C ARG A 206 19.90 2.67 0.51
N GLU A 207 18.73 2.95 -0.06
CA GLU A 207 17.60 2.04 -0.02
C GLU A 207 17.96 0.74 -0.75
N GLY A 208 17.97 -0.35 0.01
CA GLY A 208 18.24 -1.70 -0.49
C GLY A 208 16.99 -2.52 -0.70
N TYR A 209 15.91 -2.21 0.03
CA TYR A 209 14.62 -2.91 -0.09
C TYR A 209 13.47 -2.04 0.34
N ARG A 210 12.34 -2.23 -0.34
CA ARG A 210 11.04 -1.68 0.08
C ARG A 210 9.94 -2.72 -0.12
N MET A 211 9.07 -2.82 0.86
CA MET A 211 7.86 -3.62 0.79
C MET A 211 6.70 -2.83 1.37
N MET A 212 5.53 -2.96 0.75
CA MET A 212 4.28 -2.44 1.29
C MET A 212 3.16 -3.41 0.95
N ASN A 213 2.32 -3.68 1.94
CA ASN A 213 1.11 -4.48 1.80
C ASN A 213 -0.03 -3.86 2.63
N SER A 214 -1.15 -4.54 2.75
CA SER A 214 -2.32 -4.03 3.50
C SER A 214 -2.11 -3.88 5.01
N THR A 215 -1.04 -4.42 5.56
CA THR A 215 -0.79 -4.44 7.01
C THR A 215 0.45 -3.67 7.43
N ASN A 216 1.43 -3.53 6.54
CA ASN A 216 2.66 -2.81 6.88
C ASN A 216 3.39 -2.26 5.65
N ALA A 217 4.24 -1.27 5.90
CA ALA A 217 5.27 -0.79 4.99
C ALA A 217 6.63 -0.93 5.67
N LEU A 218 7.61 -1.48 4.95
CA LEU A 218 8.98 -1.67 5.40
C LEU A 218 9.93 -1.07 4.37
N THR A 219 10.91 -0.30 4.81
CA THR A 219 12.05 0.11 3.99
C THR A 219 13.33 -0.23 4.73
N GLU A 220 14.25 -0.88 4.05
CA GLU A 220 15.55 -1.25 4.57
C GLU A 220 16.66 -0.53 3.81
N TYR A 221 17.64 -0.04 4.53
CA TYR A 221 18.78 0.72 4.01
C TYR A 221 20.07 -0.02 4.34
N VAL A 222 21.01 -0.02 3.42
CA VAL A 222 22.33 -0.64 3.53
C VAL A 222 23.40 0.33 3.05
N ILE A 223 24.64 0.06 3.39
CA ILE A 223 25.81 0.80 2.92
C ILE A 223 26.39 0.06 1.72
N PRO A 224 26.40 0.65 0.50
CA PRO A 224 27.03 0.01 -0.65
C PRO A 224 28.50 -0.39 -0.40
N PRO A 225 28.98 -1.53 -0.90
CA PRO A 225 28.32 -2.46 -1.82
C PRO A 225 27.46 -3.54 -1.15
N GLU A 226 27.14 -3.41 0.14
CA GLU A 226 26.30 -4.35 0.88
C GLU A 226 24.89 -4.42 0.30
N THR A 227 24.28 -5.58 0.49
CA THR A 227 22.87 -5.82 0.14
C THR A 227 22.09 -6.21 1.38
N VAL A 228 20.76 -6.14 1.29
CA VAL A 228 19.90 -6.57 2.41
C VAL A 228 20.01 -8.09 2.69
N GLN A 229 20.53 -8.92 1.78
CA GLN A 229 20.86 -10.33 2.04
C GLN A 229 22.21 -10.50 2.74
N ASN A 230 23.16 -9.66 2.41
CA ASN A 230 24.53 -9.74 2.94
C ASN A 230 25.01 -8.37 3.40
N TYR A 231 24.63 -8.00 4.63
CA TYR A 231 24.98 -6.75 5.27
C TYR A 231 25.76 -7.00 6.58
N GLN A 232 26.58 -6.04 6.93
CA GLN A 232 27.13 -5.91 8.28
C GLN A 232 26.28 -4.94 9.11
N GLN A 233 25.79 -3.88 8.47
CA GLN A 233 24.91 -2.89 9.06
C GLN A 233 23.64 -2.72 8.24
N LEU A 234 22.51 -2.59 8.91
CA LEU A 234 21.21 -2.37 8.29
C LEU A 234 20.43 -1.35 9.12
N PHE A 235 19.80 -0.42 8.44
CA PHE A 235 18.79 0.43 9.05
C PHE A 235 17.43 0.12 8.45
N SER A 236 16.41 0.01 9.26
CA SER A 236 15.05 -0.25 8.77
C SER A 236 14.04 0.73 9.34
N THR A 237 13.05 1.06 8.53
CA THR A 237 11.84 1.75 8.95
C THR A 237 10.66 0.86 8.68
N GLN A 238 9.78 0.74 9.65
CA GLN A 238 8.57 -0.05 9.56
C GLN A 238 7.37 0.76 10.05
N ARG A 239 6.28 0.70 9.30
CA ARG A 239 4.98 1.23 9.68
C ARG A 239 3.99 0.09 9.64
N LEU A 240 3.35 -0.20 10.76
CA LEU A 240 2.37 -1.26 10.93
C LEU A 240 0.99 -0.61 10.99
N PHE A 241 0.22 -0.78 9.92
CA PHE A 241 -1.06 -0.09 9.74
C PHE A 241 -2.08 -0.55 10.78
N LYS A 242 -2.78 0.40 11.39
CA LYS A 242 -3.82 0.19 12.41
C LYS A 242 -3.37 -0.51 13.70
N LEU A 243 -2.09 -0.81 13.84
CA LEU A 243 -1.62 -1.50 15.04
C LEU A 243 -1.54 -0.56 16.27
N GLY A 244 -1.33 0.75 16.07
CA GLY A 244 -1.36 1.74 17.13
C GLY A 244 -2.74 1.90 17.79
N GLU A 245 -3.84 1.58 17.07
CA GLU A 245 -5.19 1.54 17.64
C GLU A 245 -5.39 0.37 18.63
N GLN A 246 -4.57 -0.68 18.52
CA GLN A 246 -4.77 -1.95 19.21
C GLN A 246 -3.77 -2.19 20.33
N LEU A 247 -2.57 -1.62 20.23
CA LEU A 247 -1.46 -1.87 21.13
C LEU A 247 -0.73 -0.59 21.51
N SER A 248 -0.22 -0.54 22.74
CA SER A 248 0.80 0.42 23.13
C SER A 248 2.17 0.06 22.51
N ALA A 249 3.10 1.01 22.46
CA ALA A 249 4.47 0.73 22.04
C ALA A 249 5.16 -0.26 22.99
N ARG A 250 4.85 -0.19 24.28
CA ARG A 250 5.31 -1.13 25.31
C ARG A 250 4.83 -2.56 25.04
N ASP A 251 3.55 -2.74 24.75
CA ASP A 251 3.01 -4.08 24.43
C ASP A 251 3.61 -4.65 23.17
N PHE A 252 3.82 -3.80 22.17
CA PHE A 252 4.51 -4.20 20.95
C PHE A 252 5.94 -4.67 21.25
N MET A 253 6.72 -3.90 22.03
CA MET A 253 8.07 -4.26 22.45
C MET A 253 8.09 -5.58 23.22
N ASN A 254 7.15 -5.81 24.16
CA ASN A 254 7.05 -7.05 24.92
C ASN A 254 6.76 -8.26 24.02
N ARG A 255 5.89 -8.11 23.01
CA ARG A 255 5.67 -9.15 22.01
C ARG A 255 6.91 -9.44 21.19
N MET A 256 7.64 -8.39 20.77
CA MET A 256 8.92 -8.55 20.07
C MET A 256 9.95 -9.30 20.91
N LYS A 257 10.06 -8.96 22.20
CA LYS A 257 10.93 -9.68 23.15
C LYS A 257 10.63 -11.17 23.16
N SER A 258 9.36 -11.52 23.37
CA SER A 258 8.92 -12.93 23.41
C SER A 258 9.21 -13.69 22.11
N LEU A 259 9.17 -12.99 20.97
CA LEU A 259 9.48 -13.57 19.67
C LEU A 259 10.98 -13.80 19.49
N VAL A 260 11.80 -12.84 19.91
CA VAL A 260 13.27 -12.94 19.88
C VAL A 260 13.72 -14.10 20.79
N GLU A 261 13.20 -14.19 22.01
CA GLU A 261 13.50 -15.26 22.97
C GLU A 261 13.14 -16.67 22.44
N LYS A 262 12.05 -16.78 21.71
CA LYS A 262 11.63 -18.06 21.09
C LYS A 262 12.46 -18.45 19.87
N SER A 263 13.01 -17.47 19.18
CA SER A 263 13.65 -17.68 17.87
C SER A 263 15.17 -17.71 17.92
N TYR A 264 15.75 -17.12 18.96
CA TYR A 264 17.20 -16.92 19.11
C TYR A 264 17.66 -17.18 20.54
N GLN A 265 18.95 -17.42 20.69
CA GLN A 265 19.60 -17.39 21.98
C GLN A 265 19.83 -15.92 22.39
N LEU A 266 18.89 -15.36 23.15
CA LEU A 266 18.97 -14.01 23.66
C LEU A 266 20.09 -13.89 24.70
N GLU A 267 21.03 -12.96 24.48
CA GLU A 267 22.12 -12.63 25.42
C GLU A 267 21.77 -11.45 26.30
N GLU A 268 21.12 -10.43 25.72
CA GLU A 268 20.79 -9.19 26.41
C GLU A 268 19.52 -8.58 25.85
N TRP A 269 18.72 -8.02 26.75
CA TRP A 269 17.59 -7.16 26.44
C TRP A 269 17.58 -5.98 27.40
N ASN A 270 17.73 -4.77 26.88
CA ASN A 270 17.81 -3.55 27.66
C ASN A 270 16.81 -2.52 27.15
N VAL A 271 16.01 -1.94 28.07
CA VAL A 271 15.12 -0.81 27.77
C VAL A 271 15.86 0.46 28.11
N ILE A 272 16.14 1.28 27.10
CA ILE A 272 16.94 2.51 27.20
C ILE A 272 16.03 3.68 27.61
N GLU A 273 14.86 3.79 26.98
CA GLU A 273 13.80 4.73 27.36
C GLU A 273 12.48 3.98 27.44
N ASP A 274 11.80 4.10 28.57
CA ASP A 274 10.61 3.34 28.90
C ASP A 274 9.38 4.24 28.94
N GLY A 275 8.74 4.40 27.78
CA GLY A 275 7.47 5.10 27.64
C GLY A 275 6.35 4.14 27.25
N GLU A 276 5.11 4.52 27.46
CA GLU A 276 3.94 3.70 27.05
C GLU A 276 3.77 3.72 25.54
N ASP A 277 3.90 4.89 24.92
CA ASP A 277 3.66 5.12 23.49
C ASP A 277 4.92 5.45 22.68
N ASP A 278 6.08 5.57 23.35
CA ASP A 278 7.38 5.81 22.73
C ASP A 278 8.46 5.10 23.55
N ILE A 279 9.00 4.04 23.01
CA ILE A 279 9.95 3.18 23.71
C ILE A 279 11.19 2.94 22.86
N LEU A 280 12.36 3.08 23.51
CA LEU A 280 13.66 2.79 22.93
C LEU A 280 14.32 1.63 23.67
N TYR A 281 14.70 0.60 22.95
CA TYR A 281 15.29 -0.60 23.51
C TYR A 281 16.36 -1.17 22.60
N GLU A 282 17.18 -2.04 23.16
CA GLU A 282 18.18 -2.80 22.42
C GLU A 282 18.20 -4.25 22.85
N TRP A 283 18.73 -5.09 21.97
CA TRP A 283 18.90 -6.50 22.28
C TRP A 283 20.08 -7.10 21.52
N ARG A 284 20.65 -8.17 22.09
CA ARG A 284 21.72 -8.96 21.48
C ARG A 284 21.37 -10.43 21.50
N VAL A 285 21.72 -11.10 20.41
CA VAL A 285 21.61 -12.55 20.27
C VAL A 285 22.96 -13.15 19.88
N ALA A 286 23.24 -14.32 20.42
CA ALA A 286 24.42 -15.11 20.08
C ALA A 286 24.36 -15.61 18.64
N LYS A 287 25.54 -16.02 18.15
CA LYS A 287 25.64 -16.74 16.88
C LYS A 287 24.96 -18.11 17.04
N GLY A 288 23.92 -18.36 16.27
CA GLY A 288 23.30 -19.70 16.14
C GLY A 288 23.82 -20.45 14.90
N ASP A 289 23.33 -21.68 14.72
CA ASP A 289 23.73 -22.54 13.58
C ASP A 289 23.45 -21.90 12.22
N LYS A 290 22.35 -21.14 12.11
CA LYS A 290 21.87 -20.53 10.85
C LYS A 290 21.79 -19.02 10.91
N THR A 291 22.09 -18.41 12.06
CA THR A 291 21.94 -16.97 12.28
C THR A 291 23.23 -16.36 12.79
N PRO A 292 23.71 -15.25 12.23
CA PRO A 292 24.84 -14.53 12.78
C PRO A 292 24.50 -13.92 14.15
N ALA A 293 25.49 -13.70 15.00
CA ALA A 293 25.34 -12.81 16.14
C ALA A 293 24.81 -11.46 15.65
N GLN A 294 23.91 -10.87 16.41
CA GLN A 294 23.25 -9.61 16.04
C GLN A 294 23.06 -8.72 17.27
N HIS A 295 23.30 -7.43 17.08
CA HIS A 295 22.93 -6.39 18.02
C HIS A 295 21.99 -5.41 17.33
N GLU A 296 20.87 -5.11 17.93
CA GLU A 296 19.86 -4.21 17.39
C GLU A 296 19.49 -3.15 18.44
N ILE A 297 19.36 -1.90 17.97
CA ILE A 297 18.73 -0.80 18.74
C ILE A 297 17.47 -0.42 17.97
N SER A 298 16.33 -0.45 18.66
CA SER A 298 15.01 -0.15 18.08
C SER A 298 14.30 0.93 18.86
N ARG A 299 13.64 1.85 18.13
CA ARG A 299 12.63 2.75 18.69
C ARG A 299 11.28 2.43 18.11
N VAL A 300 10.28 2.32 18.96
CA VAL A 300 8.89 2.11 18.60
C VAL A 300 8.08 3.29 19.10
N VAL A 301 7.33 3.91 18.18
CA VAL A 301 6.44 5.04 18.48
C VAL A 301 5.04 4.66 18.05
N ARG A 302 4.10 4.76 18.98
CA ARG A 302 2.67 4.63 18.69
C ARG A 302 2.17 5.94 18.10
N GLY A 303 1.64 5.88 16.90
CA GLY A 303 0.86 6.96 16.32
C GLY A 303 -0.59 6.91 16.77
N SER A 304 -1.42 7.80 16.26
CA SER A 304 -2.86 7.79 16.52
C SER A 304 -3.54 6.54 15.96
N ARG A 305 -2.98 5.97 14.92
CA ARG A 305 -3.51 4.81 14.22
C ARG A 305 -2.49 3.69 14.04
N ASP A 306 -1.29 4.02 13.61
CA ASP A 306 -0.28 3.08 13.19
C ASP A 306 0.81 2.93 14.25
N MET A 307 1.54 1.82 14.21
CA MET A 307 2.75 1.64 14.99
C MET A 307 3.97 1.85 14.09
N HIS A 308 4.91 2.66 14.55
CA HIS A 308 6.13 2.99 13.81
C HIS A 308 7.34 2.41 14.51
N ARG A 309 8.21 1.73 13.76
CA ARG A 309 9.48 1.21 14.27
C ARG A 309 10.63 1.66 13.40
N LEU A 310 11.67 2.14 14.06
CA LEU A 310 12.99 2.36 13.48
C LEU A 310 13.95 1.37 14.14
N ALA A 311 14.79 0.70 13.35
CA ALA A 311 15.75 -0.24 13.89
C ALA A 311 17.10 -0.12 13.18
N TYR A 312 18.15 -0.04 13.97
CA TYR A 312 19.52 -0.18 13.50
C TYR A 312 20.08 -1.52 13.96
N VAL A 313 20.66 -2.23 13.04
CA VAL A 313 21.17 -3.59 13.24
C VAL A 313 22.63 -3.68 12.82
N ILE A 314 23.45 -4.30 13.65
CA ILE A 314 24.81 -4.72 13.30
C ILE A 314 24.97 -6.22 13.50
N ARG A 315 25.69 -6.88 12.60
CA ARG A 315 25.99 -8.31 12.65
C ARG A 315 27.42 -8.58 13.07
N LYS A 316 27.65 -9.77 13.63
CA LYS A 316 28.95 -10.37 13.99
C LYS A 316 29.66 -9.77 15.19
N GLN A 317 29.36 -8.56 15.59
CA GLN A 317 29.99 -7.91 16.73
C GLN A 317 28.99 -6.97 17.44
N PRO A 318 29.12 -6.75 18.74
CA PRO A 318 28.34 -5.74 19.43
C PRO A 318 28.79 -4.34 19.00
N LEU A 319 27.88 -3.37 19.11
CA LEU A 319 28.21 -1.95 18.92
C LEU A 319 29.21 -1.48 19.96
N LYS A 320 30.22 -0.72 19.51
CA LYS A 320 31.08 0.04 20.40
C LYS A 320 30.27 1.12 21.09
N SER A 321 30.68 1.53 22.29
CA SER A 321 29.95 2.52 23.10
C SER A 321 29.66 3.83 22.37
N VAL A 322 30.65 4.35 21.62
CA VAL A 322 30.49 5.61 20.86
C VAL A 322 29.49 5.45 19.73
N ASP A 323 29.58 4.39 18.96
CA ASP A 323 28.65 4.12 17.84
C ASP A 323 27.23 3.85 18.36
N ARG A 324 27.12 3.16 19.49
CA ARG A 324 25.86 2.90 20.18
C ARG A 324 25.17 4.21 20.59
N GLU A 325 25.89 5.11 21.22
CA GLU A 325 25.36 6.39 21.67
C GLU A 325 24.93 7.28 20.50
N GLN A 326 25.70 7.30 19.42
CA GLN A 326 25.33 8.01 18.19
C GLN A 326 24.02 7.49 17.60
N TRP A 327 23.84 6.16 17.56
CA TRP A 327 22.60 5.58 17.04
C TRP A 327 21.41 5.81 17.96
N ILE A 328 21.59 5.73 19.27
CA ILE A 328 20.56 6.10 20.25
C ILE A 328 20.10 7.54 20.00
N ASN A 329 21.02 8.49 19.89
CA ASN A 329 20.71 9.90 19.67
C ASN A 329 20.03 10.11 18.31
N ARG A 330 20.47 9.41 17.27
CA ARG A 330 19.85 9.46 15.93
C ARG A 330 18.41 8.94 15.96
N LEU A 331 18.16 7.82 16.60
CA LEU A 331 16.80 7.28 16.77
C LEU A 331 15.90 8.23 17.57
N LYS A 332 16.41 8.82 18.65
CA LYS A 332 15.69 9.83 19.45
C LYS A 332 15.33 11.07 18.65
N SER A 333 16.20 11.50 17.73
CA SER A 333 15.99 12.69 16.91
C SER A 333 14.88 12.51 15.85
N ALA A 334 14.50 11.27 15.56
CA ALA A 334 13.43 10.98 14.61
C ALA A 334 12.08 11.46 15.13
N LYS A 335 11.29 12.10 14.28
CA LYS A 335 9.98 12.66 14.63
C LYS A 335 8.88 12.01 13.84
N LEU A 336 7.84 11.55 14.53
CA LEU A 336 6.59 11.18 13.87
C LEU A 336 5.95 12.45 13.32
N ILE A 337 5.79 12.50 11.99
CA ILE A 337 5.04 13.57 11.36
C ILE A 337 3.60 13.11 11.31
N LEU A 338 2.79 13.68 12.17
CA LEU A 338 1.34 13.62 12.04
C LEU A 338 0.95 14.46 10.83
N ALA A 339 -0.06 14.00 10.10
CA ALA A 339 -0.47 14.69 8.89
C ALA A 339 -0.86 16.14 9.20
N HIS A 340 -1.44 16.42 10.35
CA HIS A 340 -1.89 17.76 10.76
C HIS A 340 -2.00 17.89 12.28
N PRO A 341 -0.95 18.30 13.01
CA PRO A 341 -1.02 18.47 14.45
C PRO A 341 -1.89 19.65 14.92
N GLU A 342 -2.32 20.52 14.01
CA GLU A 342 -2.87 21.84 14.36
C GLU A 342 -4.39 21.88 14.50
N THR A 343 -5.09 20.77 14.25
CA THR A 343 -6.56 20.80 14.02
C THR A 343 -7.38 19.71 14.72
N ALA A 344 -6.81 19.02 15.68
CA ALA A 344 -7.53 18.05 16.49
C ALA A 344 -8.50 18.75 17.46
N ASN A 345 -9.76 18.28 17.54
CA ASN A 345 -10.80 18.65 18.49
C ASN A 345 -11.68 19.89 18.17
N LEU A 346 -12.08 20.09 16.91
CA LEU A 346 -13.12 21.07 16.59
C LEU A 346 -14.52 20.55 16.99
N THR A 347 -15.32 21.43 17.61
CA THR A 347 -16.75 21.18 17.82
C THR A 347 -17.53 21.11 16.49
N ALA A 348 -18.72 20.54 16.49
CA ALA A 348 -19.57 20.49 15.29
C ALA A 348 -19.82 21.88 14.69
N ALA A 349 -20.04 22.89 15.53
CA ALA A 349 -20.26 24.27 15.10
C ALA A 349 -18.99 24.86 14.42
N GLN A 350 -17.81 24.62 15.01
CA GLN A 350 -16.55 25.07 14.44
C GLN A 350 -16.23 24.34 13.11
N LYS A 351 -16.60 23.06 12.98
CA LYS A 351 -16.47 22.32 11.70
C LYS A 351 -17.37 22.90 10.63
N GLN A 352 -18.61 23.28 10.99
CA GLN A 352 -19.54 23.90 10.05
C GLN A 352 -19.05 25.29 9.61
N GLU A 353 -18.62 26.14 10.54
CA GLU A 353 -18.05 27.45 10.23
C GLU A 353 -16.83 27.33 9.29
N LEU A 354 -15.94 26.37 9.56
CA LEU A 354 -14.79 26.10 8.71
C LEU A 354 -15.22 25.62 7.32
N ALA A 355 -16.24 24.77 7.21
CA ALA A 355 -16.78 24.31 5.94
C ALA A 355 -17.32 25.48 5.11
N ASP A 356 -18.06 26.40 5.71
CA ASP A 356 -18.61 27.57 5.03
C ASP A 356 -17.50 28.51 4.54
N GLN A 357 -16.48 28.78 5.35
CA GLN A 357 -15.31 29.56 4.96
C GLN A 357 -14.53 28.90 3.81
N LEU A 358 -14.33 27.58 3.88
CA LEU A 358 -13.62 26.84 2.84
C LEU A 358 -14.42 26.74 1.55
N LYS A 359 -15.75 26.70 1.62
CA LYS A 359 -16.60 26.63 0.43
C LYS A 359 -16.40 27.84 -0.47
N GLN A 360 -16.45 29.03 0.11
CA GLN A 360 -16.21 30.28 -0.64
C GLN A 360 -14.80 30.31 -1.23
N LYS A 361 -13.81 30.04 -0.40
CA LYS A 361 -12.39 30.05 -0.80
C LYS A 361 -12.06 28.99 -1.86
N SER A 362 -12.67 27.80 -1.75
CA SER A 362 -12.45 26.74 -2.73
C SER A 362 -13.02 27.07 -4.09
N ARG A 363 -14.14 27.78 -4.17
CA ARG A 363 -14.69 28.28 -5.45
C ARG A 363 -13.71 29.20 -6.15
N GLU A 364 -13.18 30.21 -5.43
CA GLU A 364 -12.17 31.13 -5.96
C GLU A 364 -10.90 30.43 -6.42
N ILE A 365 -10.48 29.38 -5.68
CA ILE A 365 -9.31 28.58 -6.06
C ILE A 365 -9.60 27.76 -7.32
N ILE A 366 -10.76 27.13 -7.39
CA ILE A 366 -11.14 26.32 -8.57
C ILE A 366 -11.28 27.20 -9.82
N GLU A 367 -11.85 28.39 -9.71
CA GLU A 367 -11.88 29.36 -10.83
C GLU A 367 -10.49 29.68 -11.36
N LYS A 368 -9.53 29.94 -10.46
CA LYS A 368 -8.13 30.16 -10.84
C LYS A 368 -7.49 28.93 -11.46
N GLN A 369 -7.76 27.77 -10.90
CA GLN A 369 -7.23 26.51 -11.43
C GLN A 369 -7.76 26.20 -12.83
N LEU A 370 -9.07 26.45 -13.08
CA LEU A 370 -9.64 26.35 -14.43
C LEU A 370 -8.91 27.26 -15.41
N GLN A 371 -8.66 28.51 -15.03
CA GLN A 371 -7.91 29.46 -15.89
C GLN A 371 -6.48 28.93 -16.12
N TYR A 372 -5.77 28.46 -15.11
CA TYR A 372 -4.40 27.92 -15.28
C TYR A 372 -4.36 26.68 -16.17
N ILE A 373 -5.43 25.86 -16.17
CA ILE A 373 -5.56 24.72 -17.09
C ILE A 373 -5.66 25.24 -18.52
N LEU A 374 -6.53 26.23 -18.78
CA LEU A 374 -6.72 26.82 -20.11
C LEU A 374 -5.44 27.51 -20.63
N ASP A 375 -4.71 28.19 -19.74
CA ASP A 375 -3.46 28.86 -20.05
C ASP A 375 -2.26 27.89 -20.13
N GLY A 376 -2.40 26.67 -19.66
CA GLY A 376 -1.30 25.69 -19.54
C GLY A 376 -0.22 26.09 -18.53
N ASP A 377 -0.58 26.92 -17.53
CA ASP A 377 0.36 27.45 -16.53
C ASP A 377 0.61 26.49 -15.39
N VAL A 378 1.54 25.57 -15.60
CA VAL A 378 1.98 24.57 -14.60
C VAL A 378 2.54 25.23 -13.34
N ALA A 379 3.23 26.35 -13.45
CA ALA A 379 3.89 27.00 -12.31
C ALA A 379 2.86 27.62 -11.35
N ALA A 380 1.87 28.32 -11.90
CA ALA A 380 0.77 28.89 -11.13
C ALA A 380 -0.15 27.83 -10.52
N MET A 381 -0.29 26.67 -11.17
CA MET A 381 -1.15 25.55 -10.70
C MET A 381 -0.58 24.82 -9.48
N LYS A 382 0.72 24.51 -9.48
CA LYS A 382 1.39 23.67 -8.47
C LYS A 382 1.17 24.08 -6.99
N PRO A 383 1.17 25.39 -6.62
CA PRO A 383 1.02 25.82 -5.23
C PRO A 383 -0.30 25.39 -4.55
N TYR A 384 -1.32 25.04 -5.32
CA TYR A 384 -2.62 24.63 -4.80
C TYR A 384 -2.71 23.15 -4.41
N PHE A 385 -1.63 22.40 -4.66
CA PHE A 385 -1.59 20.95 -4.41
C PHE A 385 -0.51 20.59 -3.42
N THR A 386 -0.75 19.51 -2.68
CA THR A 386 0.26 18.94 -1.77
C THR A 386 1.54 18.59 -2.52
N GLU A 387 2.67 18.60 -1.84
CA GLU A 387 3.98 18.25 -2.43
C GLU A 387 3.94 16.89 -3.15
N ARG A 388 3.17 15.95 -2.60
CA ARG A 388 2.95 14.62 -3.19
C ARG A 388 2.34 14.68 -4.59
N VAL A 389 1.40 15.60 -4.80
CA VAL A 389 0.61 15.71 -6.04
C VAL A 389 1.31 16.62 -7.07
N ARG A 390 2.05 17.63 -6.62
CA ARG A 390 2.71 18.62 -7.50
C ARG A 390 3.55 18.03 -8.63
N LYS A 391 4.16 16.88 -8.43
CA LYS A 391 4.98 16.18 -9.44
C LYS A 391 4.18 15.67 -10.64
N PHE A 392 2.88 15.46 -10.48
CA PHE A 392 1.98 15.01 -11.55
C PHE A 392 1.37 16.17 -12.33
N ILE A 393 1.48 17.41 -11.83
CA ILE A 393 1.02 18.61 -12.55
C ILE A 393 2.06 18.95 -13.63
N THR A 394 1.73 18.65 -14.87
CA THR A 394 2.57 18.82 -16.06
C THR A 394 1.82 19.55 -17.17
N LYS A 395 2.54 20.04 -18.19
CA LYS A 395 1.88 20.62 -19.38
C LYS A 395 0.96 19.61 -20.08
N ALA A 396 1.33 18.32 -20.06
CA ALA A 396 0.53 17.27 -20.67
C ALA A 396 -0.78 17.04 -19.91
N SER A 397 -0.73 16.98 -18.55
CA SER A 397 -1.94 16.81 -17.74
C SER A 397 -2.88 18.02 -17.86
N LEU A 398 -2.36 19.27 -17.90
CA LEU A 398 -3.20 20.45 -18.10
C LEU A 398 -3.84 20.44 -19.50
N LYS A 399 -3.09 20.10 -20.54
CA LYS A 399 -3.63 20.02 -21.91
C LYS A 399 -4.73 18.98 -22.03
N GLN A 400 -4.59 17.83 -21.37
CA GLN A 400 -5.61 16.78 -21.35
C GLN A 400 -6.92 17.26 -20.70
N ALA A 401 -6.80 18.15 -19.70
CA ALA A 401 -7.94 18.66 -18.95
C ALA A 401 -8.65 19.86 -19.62
N THR A 402 -8.13 20.40 -20.72
CA THR A 402 -8.64 21.64 -21.33
C THR A 402 -10.12 21.55 -21.70
N GLU A 403 -10.55 20.47 -22.34
CA GLU A 403 -11.97 20.26 -22.73
C GLU A 403 -12.90 20.24 -21.52
N GLN A 404 -12.46 19.65 -20.41
CA GLN A 404 -13.23 19.63 -19.17
C GLN A 404 -13.28 21.02 -18.53
N ALA A 405 -12.19 21.77 -18.58
CA ALA A 405 -12.10 23.11 -18.01
C ALA A 405 -12.99 24.12 -18.75
N GLU A 406 -13.12 24.01 -20.08
CA GLU A 406 -13.97 24.88 -20.91
C GLU A 406 -15.46 24.79 -20.55
N SER A 407 -15.92 23.62 -20.13
CA SER A 407 -17.32 23.36 -19.79
C SER A 407 -17.61 23.40 -18.29
N ALA A 408 -16.61 23.45 -17.45
CA ALA A 408 -16.75 23.35 -16.00
C ALA A 408 -17.27 24.65 -15.37
N LYS A 409 -18.19 24.50 -14.41
CA LYS A 409 -18.71 25.61 -13.63
C LYS A 409 -18.28 25.46 -12.16
N PRO A 410 -17.62 26.46 -11.57
CA PRO A 410 -17.14 26.42 -10.19
C PRO A 410 -18.22 26.01 -9.17
N ASP A 411 -19.45 26.52 -9.34
CA ASP A 411 -20.57 26.19 -8.45
C ASP A 411 -21.05 24.72 -8.54
N GLU A 412 -20.84 24.07 -9.67
CA GLU A 412 -21.15 22.66 -9.86
C GLU A 412 -20.03 21.77 -9.29
N LEU A 413 -18.79 22.23 -9.39
CA LEU A 413 -17.59 21.55 -8.87
C LEU A 413 -17.47 21.69 -7.35
N VAL A 414 -17.78 22.88 -6.80
CA VAL A 414 -17.74 23.16 -5.36
C VAL A 414 -19.16 23.40 -4.87
N HIS A 415 -19.94 22.34 -4.78
CA HIS A 415 -21.33 22.42 -4.32
C HIS A 415 -21.41 22.46 -2.80
N ASP A 416 -20.65 21.59 -2.13
CA ASP A 416 -20.60 21.49 -0.68
C ASP A 416 -19.22 21.08 -0.18
N ILE A 417 -18.93 21.32 1.11
CA ILE A 417 -17.70 20.88 1.78
C ILE A 417 -18.04 20.11 3.04
N GLU A 418 -17.54 18.91 3.13
CA GLU A 418 -17.63 18.05 4.30
C GLU A 418 -16.30 18.09 5.07
N ILE A 419 -16.34 18.62 6.31
CA ILE A 419 -15.19 18.58 7.22
C ILE A 419 -15.21 17.27 7.99
N LEU A 420 -14.18 16.51 7.77
CA LEU A 420 -13.93 15.23 8.45
C LEU A 420 -12.72 15.37 9.36
N GLU A 421 -12.82 14.80 10.51
CA GLU A 421 -11.69 14.56 11.38
C GLU A 421 -11.32 13.08 11.27
N ILE A 422 -10.18 12.82 10.63
CA ILE A 422 -9.68 11.47 10.42
C ILE A 422 -8.36 11.39 11.13
N ASP A 423 -8.26 10.53 12.15
CA ASP A 423 -7.06 10.29 12.96
C ASP A 423 -6.47 11.60 13.56
N GLY A 424 -7.33 12.44 14.11
CA GLY A 424 -6.93 13.72 14.69
C GLY A 424 -6.52 14.80 13.68
N SER A 425 -6.76 14.55 12.38
CA SER A 425 -6.46 15.48 11.29
C SER A 425 -7.73 15.95 10.62
N LEU A 426 -7.86 17.26 10.38
CA LEU A 426 -8.95 17.78 9.57
C LEU A 426 -8.69 17.52 8.09
N GLN A 427 -9.74 17.08 7.41
CA GLN A 427 -9.82 17.00 5.97
C GLN A 427 -11.08 17.67 5.49
N ALA A 428 -10.98 18.43 4.42
CA ALA A 428 -12.14 19.03 3.79
C ALA A 428 -12.37 18.36 2.43
N LYS A 429 -13.45 17.59 2.32
CA LYS A 429 -13.86 17.02 1.03
C LYS A 429 -14.73 17.99 0.27
N ILE A 430 -14.29 18.37 -0.91
CA ILE A 430 -15.11 19.15 -1.84
C ILE A 430 -16.07 18.20 -2.53
N LYS A 431 -17.37 18.45 -2.36
CA LYS A 431 -18.45 17.70 -3.00
C LYS A 431 -18.97 18.45 -4.22
N MET A 432 -19.08 17.73 -5.34
CA MET A 432 -19.74 18.22 -6.54
C MET A 432 -21.26 18.19 -6.40
N LYS A 433 -21.96 18.89 -7.27
CA LYS A 433 -23.45 18.91 -7.32
C LYS A 433 -24.07 17.50 -7.50
N ASN A 434 -23.34 16.58 -8.14
CA ASN A 434 -23.76 15.18 -8.31
C ASN A 434 -23.42 14.28 -7.09
N GLY A 435 -22.95 14.83 -5.98
CA GLY A 435 -22.58 14.13 -4.76
C GLY A 435 -21.20 13.47 -4.75
N ARG A 436 -20.47 13.46 -5.89
CA ARG A 436 -19.11 12.92 -5.95
C ARG A 436 -18.11 13.83 -5.23
N THR A 437 -17.06 13.27 -4.71
CA THR A 437 -15.93 14.05 -4.17
C THR A 437 -15.05 14.49 -5.33
N LEU A 438 -14.89 15.81 -5.49
CA LEU A 438 -13.97 16.39 -6.45
C LEU A 438 -12.52 16.18 -6.02
N THR A 439 -12.19 16.63 -4.83
CA THR A 439 -10.86 16.48 -4.22
C THR A 439 -10.97 16.58 -2.70
N THR A 440 -9.91 16.18 -2.02
CA THR A 440 -9.76 16.37 -0.57
C THR A 440 -8.70 17.44 -0.32
N LEU A 441 -9.04 18.45 0.44
CA LEU A 441 -8.11 19.47 0.90
C LEU A 441 -7.49 19.06 2.23
N LEU A 442 -6.20 19.29 2.35
CA LEU A 442 -5.43 19.07 3.59
C LEU A 442 -4.83 20.41 4.04
N PRO A 443 -4.87 20.75 5.34
CA PRO A 443 -4.19 21.93 5.84
C PRO A 443 -2.67 21.68 5.85
N VAL A 444 -1.93 22.52 5.14
CA VAL A 444 -0.46 22.44 5.00
C VAL A 444 0.12 23.83 5.28
N ASN A 445 0.85 23.99 6.38
CA ASN A 445 1.49 25.25 6.75
C ASN A 445 0.51 26.46 6.74
N GLY A 446 -0.66 26.30 7.33
CA GLY A 446 -1.69 27.34 7.38
C GLY A 446 -2.47 27.58 6.07
N ARG A 447 -2.30 26.70 5.08
CA ARG A 447 -3.04 26.73 3.80
C ARG A 447 -3.75 25.39 3.59
N TRP A 448 -4.82 25.41 2.81
CA TRP A 448 -5.49 24.21 2.36
C TRP A 448 -5.00 23.86 0.95
N GLU A 449 -4.44 22.68 0.78
CA GLU A 449 -3.89 22.18 -0.48
C GLU A 449 -4.62 20.91 -0.92
N ALA A 450 -4.91 20.78 -2.21
CA ALA A 450 -5.57 19.60 -2.76
C ALA A 450 -4.61 18.40 -2.77
N ASP A 451 -5.08 17.25 -2.28
CA ASP A 451 -4.30 16.01 -2.20
C ASP A 451 -4.61 15.02 -3.32
N THR A 452 -5.44 15.40 -4.26
CA THR A 452 -5.71 14.65 -5.49
C THR A 452 -5.84 15.59 -6.66
N ILE A 453 -5.44 15.13 -7.85
CA ILE A 453 -5.75 15.84 -9.10
C ILE A 453 -7.23 15.59 -9.39
N TRP A 454 -7.98 16.64 -9.66
CA TRP A 454 -9.42 16.58 -9.87
C TRP A 454 -9.83 16.69 -11.33
N PHE A 455 -8.87 16.94 -12.20
CA PHE A 455 -9.06 17.18 -13.63
C PHE A 455 -8.41 16.09 -14.51
N GLU A 456 -8.16 14.90 -13.97
CA GLU A 456 -7.73 13.70 -14.71
C GLU A 456 -8.90 12.75 -15.00
#